data_17275f1d8751dfe0256ccb5986808ad8
#
_entry.id   17275f1d8751dfe0256ccb5986808ad8
#
_cell.length_a   1.000
_cell.length_b   1.000
_cell.length_c   1.000
_cell.angle_alpha   90.00
_cell.angle_beta   90.00
_cell.angle_gamma   90.00
#
_symmetry.space_group_name_H-M   'P 1'
#
loop_
_entity.id
_entity.type
_entity.pdbx_description
1 polymer ?
#
loop_
_entity_poly.entity_id
_entity_poly.type
_entity_poly.pdbx_seq_one_letter_code
_entity_poly.pdbx_strand_id
1 'polypeptide(L)'
;HDALPIYVGGLEYMHYSVSDTAEYGDYVSGPRVITEETKKEMKRILNDIQTGVFAKNWILENQAGRPSFNRMRAIVADHQIEKVGKELRDQMPWLQK
;
A
#
# COMPACT_ATOMS: atom_id res chain seq x y z
N HIS A 1 6.19 11.37 3.26
CA HIS A 1 6.20 12.71 3.86
C HIS A 1 5.82 12.66 5.33
N ASP A 2 4.81 11.86 5.70
CA ASP A 2 4.37 11.74 7.09
C ASP A 2 5.14 10.70 7.89
N ALA A 3 5.89 9.81 7.23
CA ALA A 3 6.62 8.73 7.90
C ALA A 3 7.70 9.26 8.85
N LEU A 4 8.44 10.29 8.45
CA LEU A 4 9.49 10.85 9.28
C LEU A 4 8.95 11.52 10.55
N PRO A 5 7.93 12.39 10.51
CA PRO A 5 7.31 12.92 11.71
C PRO A 5 6.78 11.83 12.65
N ILE A 6 6.15 10.79 12.11
CA ILE A 6 5.65 9.67 12.92
C ILE A 6 6.80 8.94 13.62
N TYR A 7 7.89 8.72 12.90
CA TYR A 7 9.07 8.06 13.46
C TYR A 7 9.71 8.90 14.58
N VAL A 8 9.77 10.22 14.39
CA VAL A 8 10.44 11.14 15.33
C VAL A 8 9.61 11.37 16.60
N GLY A 9 8.31 11.54 16.49
CA GLY A 9 7.47 11.95 17.61
C GLY A 9 6.09 11.34 17.65
N GLY A 10 5.82 10.28 16.87
CA GLY A 10 4.54 9.61 16.86
C GLY A 10 3.48 10.37 16.08
N LEU A 11 2.24 9.88 16.18
CA LEU A 11 1.10 10.48 15.49
C LEU A 11 0.83 11.90 15.97
N GLU A 12 1.02 12.16 17.27
CA GLU A 12 0.83 13.49 17.83
C GLU A 12 1.75 14.52 17.16
N TYR A 13 3.01 14.18 16.96
CA TYR A 13 3.94 15.07 16.28
C TYR A 13 3.60 15.25 14.80
N MET A 14 3.17 14.18 14.16
CA MET A 14 2.72 14.26 12.77
C MET A 14 1.53 15.22 12.66
N HIS A 15 0.54 15.12 13.55
CA HIS A 15 -0.61 16.04 13.58
C HIS A 15 -0.18 17.48 13.87
N TYR A 16 0.78 17.68 14.76
CA TYR A 16 1.34 19.00 15.04
C TYR A 16 2.01 19.62 13.81
N SER A 17 2.61 18.78 12.96
CA SER A 17 3.40 19.22 11.80
C SER A 17 2.55 19.56 10.57
N VAL A 18 1.26 19.22 10.57
CA VAL A 18 0.35 19.51 9.45
C VAL A 18 -0.62 20.63 9.83
N SER A 19 -1.38 21.14 8.85
CA SER A 19 -2.39 22.16 9.12
C SER A 19 -3.56 21.60 9.94
N ASP A 20 -4.28 22.48 10.63
CA ASP A 20 -5.47 22.08 11.38
C ASP A 20 -6.52 21.43 10.48
N THR A 21 -6.64 21.90 9.25
CA THR A 21 -7.56 21.31 8.26
C THR A 21 -7.15 19.87 7.92
N ALA A 22 -5.87 19.62 7.74
CA ALA A 22 -5.37 18.29 7.46
C ALA A 22 -5.56 17.36 8.65
N GLU A 23 -5.30 17.85 9.86
CA GLU A 23 -5.53 17.08 11.09
C GLU A 23 -7.01 16.72 11.25
N TYR A 24 -7.90 17.71 11.05
CA TYR A 24 -9.35 17.47 11.09
C TYR A 24 -9.77 16.42 10.04
N GLY A 25 -9.23 16.52 8.83
CA GLY A 25 -9.50 15.56 7.77
C GLY A 25 -9.10 14.14 8.14
N ASP A 26 -7.96 13.99 8.81
CA ASP A 26 -7.52 12.69 9.30
C ASP A 26 -8.52 12.11 10.29
N TYR A 27 -8.99 12.90 11.24
CA TYR A 27 -9.94 12.43 12.26
C TYR A 27 -11.30 12.02 11.70
N VAL A 28 -11.82 12.74 10.70
CA VAL A 28 -13.16 12.49 10.17
C VAL A 28 -13.17 11.57 8.95
N SER A 29 -12.10 11.53 8.19
CA SER A 29 -12.02 10.73 6.95
C SER A 29 -11.20 9.47 7.12
N GLY A 30 -10.16 9.49 7.95
CA GLY A 30 -9.31 8.33 8.18
C GLY A 30 -10.09 7.07 8.58
N PRO A 31 -10.95 7.15 9.62
CA PRO A 31 -11.72 5.98 10.06
C PRO A 31 -12.74 5.45 9.05
N ARG A 32 -13.09 6.24 8.04
CA ARG A 32 -13.99 5.80 6.96
C ARG A 32 -13.28 4.90 5.96
N VAL A 33 -11.97 5.02 5.86
CA VAL A 33 -11.15 4.25 4.90
C VAL A 33 -10.42 3.13 5.62
N ILE A 34 -9.73 3.46 6.72
CA ILE A 34 -9.01 2.48 7.53
C ILE A 34 -9.87 2.18 8.76
N THR A 35 -10.61 1.06 8.69
CA THR A 35 -11.61 0.67 9.67
C THR A 35 -11.08 -0.43 10.59
N GLU A 36 -11.87 -0.81 11.60
CA GLU A 36 -11.56 -1.97 12.44
C GLU A 36 -11.50 -3.27 11.62
N GLU A 37 -12.28 -3.38 10.55
CA GLU A 37 -12.21 -4.53 9.64
C GLU A 37 -10.85 -4.61 8.93
N THR A 38 -10.26 -3.47 8.59
CA THR A 38 -8.91 -3.41 8.03
C THR A 38 -7.90 -4.02 9.00
N LYS A 39 -7.98 -3.64 10.26
CA LYS A 39 -7.11 -4.17 11.31
C LYS A 39 -7.28 -5.68 11.50
N LYS A 40 -8.54 -6.15 11.50
CA LYS A 40 -8.83 -7.58 11.59
C LYS A 40 -8.25 -8.34 10.40
N GLU A 41 -8.37 -7.78 9.20
CA GLU A 41 -7.80 -8.39 8.00
C GLU A 41 -6.27 -8.48 8.06
N MET A 42 -5.62 -7.44 8.57
CA MET A 42 -4.16 -7.48 8.78
C MET A 42 -3.76 -8.60 9.73
N LYS A 43 -4.56 -8.84 10.79
CA LYS A 43 -4.32 -9.95 11.71
C LYS A 43 -4.51 -11.30 11.02
N ARG A 44 -5.51 -11.43 10.15
CA ARG A 44 -5.73 -12.67 9.38
C ARG A 44 -4.55 -12.95 8.45
N ILE A 45 -4.06 -11.92 7.76
CA ILE A 45 -2.89 -12.05 6.88
C ILE A 45 -1.66 -12.48 7.69
N LEU A 46 -1.43 -11.86 8.84
CA LEU A 46 -0.32 -12.24 9.72
C LEU A 46 -0.44 -13.70 10.15
N ASN A 47 -1.65 -14.14 10.51
CA ASN A 47 -1.90 -15.52 10.88
C ASN A 47 -1.59 -16.48 9.72
N ASP A 48 -1.97 -16.13 8.50
CA ASP A 48 -1.66 -16.94 7.31
C ASP A 48 -0.15 -17.07 7.11
N ILE A 49 0.60 -16.03 7.40
CA ILE A 49 2.08 -16.08 7.33
C ILE A 49 2.64 -16.97 8.44
N GLN A 50 2.18 -16.80 9.67
CA GLN A 50 2.70 -17.52 10.82
C GLN A 50 2.36 -19.01 10.79
N THR A 51 1.21 -19.37 10.22
CA THR A 51 0.77 -20.78 10.13
C THR A 51 1.27 -21.50 8.88
N GLY A 52 1.98 -20.81 7.98
CA GLY A 52 2.54 -21.40 6.77
C GLY A 52 1.56 -21.41 5.59
N VAL A 53 0.36 -20.89 5.73
CA VAL A 53 -0.63 -20.84 4.63
C VAL A 53 -0.10 -20.01 3.46
N PHE A 54 0.47 -18.85 3.74
CA PHE A 54 1.05 -18.00 2.69
C PHE A 54 2.17 -18.73 1.95
N ALA A 55 3.10 -19.33 2.67
CA ALA A 55 4.24 -20.05 2.08
C ALA A 55 3.78 -21.24 1.25
N LYS A 56 2.81 -22.01 1.77
CA LYS A 56 2.24 -23.15 1.05
C LYS A 56 1.63 -22.71 -0.29
N ASN A 57 0.81 -21.68 -0.27
CA ASN A 57 0.15 -21.19 -1.47
C ASN A 57 1.17 -20.71 -2.51
N TRP A 58 2.21 -20.01 -2.07
CA TRP A 58 3.26 -19.54 -2.96
C TRP A 58 4.07 -20.68 -3.58
N ILE A 59 4.41 -21.67 -2.78
CA ILE A 59 5.11 -22.86 -3.28
C ILE A 59 4.26 -23.58 -4.34
N LEU A 60 2.96 -23.78 -4.06
CA LEU A 60 2.06 -24.42 -5.01
C LEU A 60 1.91 -23.61 -6.30
N GLU A 61 1.83 -22.29 -6.19
CA GLU A 61 1.76 -21.41 -7.34
C GLU A 61 3.01 -21.55 -8.23
N ASN A 62 4.20 -21.62 -7.61
CA ASN A 62 5.45 -21.84 -8.33
C ASN A 62 5.51 -23.21 -8.99
N GLN A 63 5.06 -24.25 -8.31
CA GLN A 63 5.02 -25.61 -8.87
C GLN A 63 4.09 -25.70 -10.08
N ALA A 64 3.02 -24.90 -10.10
CA ALA A 64 2.08 -24.85 -11.21
C ALA A 64 2.56 -23.98 -12.39
N GLY A 65 3.72 -23.34 -12.28
CA GLY A 65 4.28 -22.50 -13.33
C GLY A 65 3.88 -21.02 -13.25
N ARG A 66 3.39 -20.58 -12.10
CA ARG A 66 3.02 -19.19 -11.80
C ARG A 66 1.88 -18.64 -12.67
N PRO A 67 0.80 -19.39 -12.93
CA PRO A 67 -0.28 -18.88 -13.79
C PRO A 67 -0.99 -17.67 -13.19
N SER A 68 -1.34 -17.70 -11.91
CA SER A 68 -2.02 -16.59 -11.24
C SER A 68 -1.08 -15.41 -11.03
N PHE A 69 0.14 -15.66 -10.62
CA PHE A 69 1.16 -14.62 -10.42
C PHE A 69 1.43 -13.86 -11.72
N ASN A 70 1.62 -14.58 -12.82
CA ASN A 70 1.88 -13.95 -14.13
C ASN A 70 0.66 -13.18 -14.62
N ARG A 71 -0.55 -13.68 -14.36
CA ARG A 71 -1.79 -12.98 -14.72
C ARG A 71 -1.93 -11.67 -13.95
N MET A 72 -1.68 -11.70 -12.64
CA MET A 72 -1.75 -10.49 -11.81
C MET A 72 -0.70 -9.46 -12.23
N ARG A 73 0.51 -9.92 -12.56
CA ARG A 73 1.58 -9.05 -13.06
C ARG A 73 1.15 -8.34 -14.35
N ALA A 74 0.50 -9.05 -15.27
CA ALA A 74 -0.01 -8.48 -16.51
C ALA A 74 -1.13 -7.46 -16.25
N ILE A 75 -2.04 -7.75 -15.32
CA ILE A 75 -3.13 -6.84 -14.95
C ILE A 75 -2.57 -5.54 -14.38
N VAL A 76 -1.58 -5.62 -13.49
CA VAL A 76 -0.95 -4.43 -12.89
C VAL A 76 -0.24 -3.61 -13.97
N ALA A 77 0.48 -4.26 -14.89
CA ALA A 77 1.20 -3.56 -15.96
C ALA A 77 0.24 -2.79 -16.89
N ASP A 78 -1.01 -3.25 -17.02
CA ASP A 78 -2.03 -2.60 -17.85
C ASP A 78 -2.96 -1.68 -17.05
N HIS A 79 -2.72 -1.52 -15.75
CA HIS A 79 -3.56 -0.69 -14.90
C HIS A 79 -3.45 0.79 -15.29
N GLN A 80 -4.56 1.53 -15.15
CA GLN A 80 -4.61 2.96 -15.45
C GLN A 80 -3.52 3.76 -14.73
N ILE A 81 -3.19 3.37 -13.50
CA ILE A 81 -2.15 4.07 -12.72
C ILE A 81 -0.79 4.06 -13.42
N GLU A 82 -0.47 2.97 -14.13
CA GLU A 82 0.79 2.87 -14.88
C GLU A 82 0.79 3.84 -16.07
N LYS A 83 -0.35 3.96 -16.77
CA LYS A 83 -0.50 4.87 -17.91
C LYS A 83 -0.38 6.32 -17.47
N VAL A 84 -1.12 6.68 -16.40
CA VAL A 84 -1.07 8.04 -15.84
C VAL A 84 0.30 8.34 -15.27
N GLY A 85 0.90 7.40 -14.56
CA GLY A 85 2.24 7.54 -14.01
C GLY A 85 3.28 7.80 -15.08
N LYS A 86 3.18 7.09 -16.23
CA LYS A 86 4.08 7.32 -17.36
C LYS A 86 3.92 8.73 -17.93
N GLU A 87 2.67 9.18 -18.13
CA GLU A 87 2.41 10.54 -18.61
C GLU A 87 3.02 11.59 -17.68
N LEU A 88 2.88 11.41 -16.37
CA LEU A 88 3.44 12.34 -15.39
C LEU A 88 4.97 12.32 -15.41
N ARG A 89 5.59 11.15 -15.48
CA ARG A 89 7.06 11.02 -15.53
C ARG A 89 7.63 11.61 -16.82
N ASP A 90 6.91 11.48 -17.93
CA ASP A 90 7.35 12.07 -19.21
C ASP A 90 7.42 13.60 -19.15
N GLN A 91 6.69 14.22 -18.22
CA GLN A 91 6.75 15.66 -17.97
C GLN A 91 7.90 16.07 -17.06
N MET A 92 8.67 15.13 -16.56
CA MET A 92 9.79 15.35 -15.63
C MET A 92 11.12 15.09 -16.34
N PRO A 93 11.76 16.12 -16.95
CA PRO A 93 12.96 15.90 -17.77
C PRO A 93 14.12 15.25 -17.02
N TRP A 94 14.21 15.50 -15.71
CA TRP A 94 15.29 14.96 -14.89
C TRP A 94 15.19 13.44 -14.65
N LEU A 95 14.05 12.84 -14.96
CA LEU A 95 13.86 11.38 -14.88
C LEU A 95 14.14 10.67 -16.19
N GLN A 96 14.35 11.44 -17.25
CA GLN A 96 14.61 10.91 -18.59
C GLN A 96 16.11 10.77 -18.81
N LYS A 97 16.60 9.55 -18.77
CA LYS A 97 18.00 9.24 -19.05
C LYS A 97 18.16 8.26 -20.18
#